data_730d6496c9218d4fe99a459ef67fc9ce
#
_entry.id   730d6496c9218d4fe99a459ef67fc9ce
#
_cell.length_a   1.000
_cell.length_b   1.000
_cell.length_c   1.000
_cell.angle_alpha   90.00
_cell.angle_beta   90.00
_cell.angle_gamma   90.00
#
_symmetry.space_group_name_H-M   'P 1'
#
loop_
_entity.id
_entity.type
_entity.pdbx_description
1 polymer ?
#
loop_
_entity_poly.entity_id
_entity_poly.type
_entity_poly.pdbx_seq_one_letter_code
_entity_poly.pdbx_strand_id
1 'polypeptide(L)'
;MWLNHTIVPARDKIAGARFFARIFGLKRGRADHFAPVKVNKSLTLLFDDADKFEGHHLAFHVSNREFDAILRRIKREKIAYGSAPWSLEDGKLNNWNGGRGVYFSDPNGHVLELMTVPQ
;
A
#
# COMPACT_ATOMS: atom_id res chain seq x y z
N MET A 1 -16.50 2.27 -16.18
CA MET A 1 -15.09 1.84 -16.35
C MET A 1 -14.45 1.73 -14.98
N TRP A 2 -13.73 0.62 -14.74
CA TRP A 2 -13.08 0.34 -13.47
C TRP A 2 -11.69 -0.19 -13.75
N LEU A 3 -10.70 0.23 -12.95
CA LEU A 3 -9.42 -0.44 -12.97
C LEU A 3 -9.59 -1.82 -12.33
N ASN A 4 -9.40 -2.88 -13.11
CA ASN A 4 -9.63 -4.26 -12.66
C ASN A 4 -8.43 -4.83 -11.92
N HIS A 5 -7.27 -4.71 -12.50
CA HIS A 5 -6.03 -5.20 -11.88
C HIS A 5 -4.84 -4.41 -12.39
N THR A 6 -3.76 -4.44 -11.63
CA THR A 6 -2.48 -3.88 -12.06
C THR A 6 -1.36 -4.77 -11.52
N ILE A 7 -0.27 -4.83 -12.25
CA ILE A 7 0.90 -5.61 -11.85
C ILE A 7 1.80 -4.75 -10.97
N VAL A 8 2.19 -5.29 -9.83
CA VAL A 8 3.11 -4.64 -8.89
C VAL A 8 4.39 -5.47 -8.84
N PRO A 9 5.51 -4.96 -9.37
CA PRO A 9 6.76 -5.71 -9.37
C PRO A 9 7.33 -5.83 -7.96
N ALA A 10 7.97 -6.96 -7.70
CA ALA A 10 8.60 -7.24 -6.41
C ALA A 10 9.80 -8.15 -6.63
N ARG A 11 10.82 -8.04 -5.79
CA ARG A 11 11.95 -8.97 -5.86
C ARG A 11 11.51 -10.40 -5.54
N ASP A 12 10.53 -10.53 -4.65
CA ASP A 12 9.87 -11.78 -4.31
C ASP A 12 8.37 -11.47 -4.22
N LYS A 13 7.61 -11.97 -5.18
CA LYS A 13 6.18 -11.69 -5.27
C LYS A 13 5.40 -12.15 -4.04
N ILE A 14 5.79 -13.28 -3.46
CA ILE A 14 5.12 -13.82 -2.27
C ILE A 14 5.36 -12.89 -1.08
N ALA A 15 6.60 -12.46 -0.87
CA ALA A 15 6.93 -11.54 0.21
C ALA A 15 6.27 -10.17 0.01
N GLY A 16 6.22 -9.68 -1.23
CA GLY A 16 5.55 -8.42 -1.54
C GLY A 16 4.06 -8.46 -1.27
N ALA A 17 3.38 -9.50 -1.74
CA ALA A 17 1.96 -9.70 -1.49
C ALA A 17 1.66 -9.88 0.01
N ARG A 18 2.51 -10.62 0.70
CA ARG A 18 2.37 -10.87 2.14
C ARG A 18 2.48 -9.57 2.94
N PHE A 19 3.46 -8.74 2.64
CA PHE A 19 3.62 -7.44 3.29
C PHE A 19 2.37 -6.57 3.09
N PHE A 20 1.94 -6.43 1.83
CA PHE A 20 0.80 -5.59 1.49
C PHE A 20 -0.46 -6.07 2.20
N ALA A 21 -0.77 -7.36 2.10
CA ALA A 21 -1.97 -7.94 2.71
C ALA A 21 -1.95 -7.77 4.23
N ARG A 22 -0.80 -7.97 4.85
CA ARG A 22 -0.65 -7.85 6.30
C ARG A 22 -0.88 -6.43 6.80
N ILE A 23 -0.29 -5.44 6.14
CA ILE A 23 -0.41 -4.04 6.55
C ILE A 23 -1.82 -3.50 6.28
N PHE A 24 -2.38 -3.82 5.12
CA PHE A 24 -3.70 -3.33 4.72
C PHE A 24 -4.86 -4.16 5.29
N GLY A 25 -4.58 -5.28 5.95
CA GLY A 25 -5.62 -6.12 6.54
C GLY A 25 -6.43 -6.86 5.49
N LEU A 26 -5.80 -7.29 4.41
CA LEU A 26 -6.45 -7.97 3.28
C LEU A 26 -6.00 -9.43 3.23
N LYS A 27 -6.80 -10.25 2.53
CA LYS A 27 -6.46 -11.65 2.31
C LYS A 27 -5.68 -11.79 1.01
N ARG A 28 -4.67 -12.67 1.04
CA ARG A 28 -3.97 -13.07 -0.18
C ARG A 28 -4.73 -14.18 -0.88
N GLY A 29 -4.75 -14.12 -2.21
CA GLY A 29 -5.19 -15.23 -3.01
C GLY A 29 -4.09 -16.28 -3.21
N ARG A 30 -4.44 -17.36 -3.89
CA ARG A 30 -3.48 -18.41 -4.23
C ARG A 30 -2.47 -17.87 -5.25
N ALA A 31 -1.19 -18.00 -4.94
CA ALA A 31 -0.13 -17.60 -5.84
C ALA A 31 0.07 -18.64 -6.95
N ASP A 32 0.24 -18.15 -8.16
CA ASP A 32 0.61 -18.93 -9.33
C ASP A 32 1.65 -18.11 -10.09
N HIS A 33 1.39 -17.72 -11.34
CA HIS A 33 2.29 -16.79 -12.04
C HIS A 33 2.37 -15.45 -11.25
N PHE A 34 1.24 -14.99 -10.74
CA PHE A 34 1.17 -13.81 -9.89
C PHE A 34 0.80 -14.19 -8.47
N ALA A 35 1.16 -13.32 -7.52
CA ALA A 35 0.67 -13.40 -6.15
C ALA A 35 -0.42 -12.31 -5.99
N PRO A 36 -1.70 -12.69 -5.98
CA PRO A 36 -2.79 -11.71 -5.99
C PRO A 36 -3.17 -11.25 -4.59
N VAL A 37 -3.49 -9.96 -4.48
CA VAL A 37 -4.14 -9.39 -3.29
C VAL A 37 -5.35 -8.60 -3.76
N LYS A 38 -6.53 -9.03 -3.37
CA LYS A 38 -7.78 -8.36 -3.74
C LYS A 38 -8.00 -7.17 -2.81
N VAL A 39 -7.96 -5.97 -3.37
CA VAL A 39 -8.13 -4.73 -2.61
C VAL A 39 -9.61 -4.52 -2.28
N ASN A 40 -10.47 -4.73 -3.27
CA ASN A 40 -11.92 -4.64 -3.14
C ASN A 40 -12.58 -5.47 -4.24
N LYS A 41 -13.89 -5.32 -4.43
CA LYS A 41 -14.64 -6.09 -5.44
C LYS A 41 -14.15 -5.85 -6.87
N SER A 42 -13.53 -4.69 -7.13
CA SER A 42 -13.18 -4.25 -8.48
C SER A 42 -11.70 -4.31 -8.79
N LEU A 43 -10.83 -4.28 -7.78
CA LEU A 43 -9.39 -4.14 -7.98
C LEU A 43 -8.60 -5.25 -7.30
N THR A 44 -7.73 -5.89 -8.07
CA THR A 44 -6.74 -6.85 -7.58
C THR A 44 -5.34 -6.36 -7.92
N LEU A 45 -4.44 -6.38 -6.96
CA LEU A 45 -3.02 -6.19 -7.20
C LEU A 45 -2.38 -7.55 -7.49
N LEU A 46 -1.65 -7.63 -8.58
CA LEU A 46 -0.95 -8.84 -8.99
C LEU A 46 0.55 -8.62 -8.78
N PHE A 47 1.08 -9.16 -7.69
CA PHE A 47 2.52 -9.07 -7.44
C PHE A 47 3.24 -10.05 -8.34
N ASP A 48 4.32 -9.58 -8.96
CA ASP A 48 5.09 -10.37 -9.94
C ASP A 48 6.58 -10.22 -9.68
N ASP A 49 7.31 -11.31 -9.84
CA ASP A 49 8.77 -11.30 -9.66
C ASP A 49 9.43 -10.43 -10.72
N ALA A 50 10.32 -9.55 -10.29
CA ALA A 50 11.12 -8.71 -11.17
C ALA A 50 12.45 -8.38 -10.53
N ASP A 51 13.53 -8.44 -11.31
CA ASP A 51 14.88 -8.12 -10.81
C ASP A 51 15.14 -6.62 -10.80
N LYS A 52 14.61 -5.91 -11.79
CA LYS A 52 14.79 -4.47 -11.95
C LYS A 52 13.45 -3.82 -12.26
N PHE A 53 13.14 -2.75 -11.55
CA PHE A 53 11.90 -1.99 -11.75
C PHE A 53 12.02 -0.65 -11.04
N GLU A 54 11.20 0.29 -11.46
CA GLU A 54 11.02 1.55 -10.74
C GLU A 54 9.92 1.39 -9.70
N GLY A 55 10.05 2.11 -8.58
CA GLY A 55 9.03 2.13 -7.56
C GLY A 55 7.74 2.76 -8.08
N HIS A 56 6.61 2.13 -7.76
CA HIS A 56 5.30 2.68 -8.05
C HIS A 56 4.84 3.60 -6.91
N HIS A 57 3.88 4.47 -7.19
CA HIS A 57 3.18 5.24 -6.19
C HIS A 57 1.71 4.84 -6.24
N LEU A 58 1.25 4.17 -5.20
CA LEU A 58 -0.13 3.69 -5.10
C LEU A 58 -0.82 4.41 -3.95
N ALA A 59 -1.91 5.09 -4.25
CA ALA A 59 -2.67 5.88 -3.28
C ALA A 59 -4.05 5.28 -3.09
N PHE A 60 -4.46 5.16 -1.84
CA PHE A 60 -5.72 4.50 -1.46
C PHE A 60 -6.60 5.47 -0.67
N HIS A 61 -7.83 5.65 -1.16
CA HIS A 61 -8.86 6.33 -0.39
C HIS A 61 -9.44 5.32 0.60
N VAL A 62 -9.31 5.60 1.88
CA VAL A 62 -9.76 4.71 2.95
C VAL A 62 -10.71 5.44 3.89
N SER A 63 -11.53 4.67 4.61
CA SER A 63 -12.33 5.23 5.70
C SER A 63 -11.44 5.62 6.87
N ASN A 64 -11.95 6.43 7.79
CA ASN A 64 -11.22 6.75 9.02
C ASN A 64 -10.90 5.49 9.82
N ARG A 65 -11.80 4.53 9.85
CA ARG A 65 -11.62 3.25 10.55
C ARG A 65 -10.48 2.44 9.92
N GLU A 66 -10.46 2.34 8.59
CA GLU A 66 -9.38 1.66 7.87
C GLU A 66 -8.04 2.37 8.09
N PHE A 67 -8.04 3.70 8.01
CA PHE A 67 -6.85 4.50 8.24
C PHE A 67 -6.24 4.20 9.63
N ASP A 68 -7.06 4.22 10.67
CA ASP A 68 -6.61 3.94 12.03
C ASP A 68 -6.05 2.52 12.16
N ALA A 69 -6.71 1.54 11.57
CA ALA A 69 -6.27 0.15 11.62
C ALA A 69 -4.93 -0.06 10.92
N ILE A 70 -4.78 0.52 9.72
CA ILE A 70 -3.54 0.40 8.94
C ILE A 70 -2.40 1.14 9.65
N LEU A 71 -2.64 2.36 10.13
CA LEU A 71 -1.62 3.12 10.86
C LEU A 71 -1.16 2.38 12.11
N ARG A 72 -2.07 1.73 12.82
CA ARG A 72 -1.72 0.92 14.00
C ARG A 72 -0.78 -0.21 13.63
N ARG A 73 -1.01 -0.89 12.49
CA ARG A 73 -0.13 -1.97 12.01
C ARG A 73 1.23 -1.44 11.62
N ILE A 74 1.28 -0.29 10.93
CA ILE A 74 2.52 0.39 10.56
C ILE A 74 3.37 0.67 11.80
N LYS A 75 2.75 1.26 12.82
CA LYS A 75 3.44 1.60 14.08
C LYS A 75 3.90 0.35 14.83
N ARG A 76 3.04 -0.67 14.89
CA ARG A 76 3.35 -1.93 15.59
C ARG A 76 4.54 -2.65 14.97
N GLU A 77 4.67 -2.61 13.66
CA GLU A 77 5.78 -3.23 12.93
C GLU A 77 6.98 -2.29 12.80
N LYS A 78 6.92 -1.11 13.39
CA LYS A 78 8.01 -0.12 13.37
C LYS A 78 8.42 0.28 11.95
N ILE A 79 7.45 0.36 11.05
CA ILE A 79 7.68 0.83 9.69
C ILE A 79 7.73 2.35 9.74
N ALA A 80 8.74 2.95 9.10
CA ALA A 80 8.84 4.39 8.98
C ALA A 80 7.67 4.92 8.13
N TYR A 81 7.12 6.08 8.51
CA TYR A 81 6.05 6.74 7.77
C TYR A 81 6.22 8.25 7.81
N GLY A 82 5.54 8.94 6.94
CA GLY A 82 5.69 10.37 6.84
C GLY A 82 4.51 11.09 6.23
N SER A 83 4.63 12.42 6.16
CA SER A 83 3.53 13.32 5.80
C SER A 83 3.45 13.62 4.30
N ALA A 84 4.45 13.22 3.51
CA ALA A 84 4.52 13.58 2.09
C ALA A 84 5.42 12.60 1.35
N PRO A 85 5.32 12.50 0.01
CA PRO A 85 6.19 11.61 -0.75
C PRO A 85 7.66 12.02 -0.71
N TRP A 86 7.94 13.28 -0.39
CA TRP A 86 9.30 13.78 -0.17
C TRP A 86 9.71 13.80 1.31
N SER A 87 8.85 13.29 2.21
CA SER A 87 9.08 13.19 3.66
C SER A 87 8.49 11.90 4.19
N LEU A 88 9.04 10.78 3.76
CA LEU A 88 8.51 9.45 4.03
C LEU A 88 8.77 8.95 5.46
N GLU A 89 9.61 9.64 6.22
CA GLU A 89 10.07 9.14 7.52
C GLU A 89 10.01 10.18 8.64
N ASP A 90 9.25 11.27 8.44
CA ASP A 90 9.16 12.33 9.46
C ASP A 90 8.24 11.96 10.65
N GLY A 91 7.55 10.82 10.58
CA GLY A 91 6.68 10.36 11.65
C GLY A 91 5.43 11.18 11.84
N LYS A 92 5.04 11.97 10.82
CA LYS A 92 3.89 12.87 10.88
C LYS A 92 2.83 12.45 9.86
N LEU A 93 1.60 12.83 10.16
CA LEU A 93 0.48 12.74 9.22
C LEU A 93 0.30 14.10 8.54
N ASN A 94 -0.43 14.11 7.42
CA ASN A 94 -0.87 15.36 6.81
C ASN A 94 -2.39 15.51 6.97
N ASN A 95 -2.88 16.71 6.67
CA ASN A 95 -4.30 17.02 6.73
C ASN A 95 -4.82 17.57 5.39
N TRP A 96 -4.24 17.08 4.30
CA TRP A 96 -4.58 17.57 2.98
C TRP A 96 -6.06 17.35 2.67
N ASN A 97 -6.65 18.33 2.01
CA ASN A 97 -8.06 18.36 1.65
C ASN A 97 -9.02 18.24 2.84
N GLY A 98 -8.54 18.60 4.05
CA GLY A 98 -9.35 18.54 5.27
C GLY A 98 -9.46 17.14 5.86
N GLY A 99 -8.71 16.17 5.34
CA GLY A 99 -8.72 14.81 5.84
C GLY A 99 -7.44 14.44 6.59
N ARG A 100 -7.11 13.16 6.55
CA ARG A 100 -5.85 12.63 7.09
C ARG A 100 -5.13 11.87 6.00
N GLY A 101 -3.82 12.02 5.93
CA GLY A 101 -3.00 11.30 4.98
C GLY A 101 -1.71 10.80 5.62
N VAL A 102 -1.16 9.73 5.05
CA VAL A 102 0.12 9.17 5.47
C VAL A 102 0.78 8.48 4.28
N TYR A 103 2.12 8.56 4.26
CA TYR A 103 2.96 7.93 3.25
C TYR A 103 3.91 6.95 3.92
N PHE A 104 4.16 5.82 3.27
CA PHE A 104 5.18 4.88 3.71
C PHE A 104 5.66 4.06 2.53
N SER A 105 6.82 3.40 2.68
CA SER A 105 7.37 2.56 1.62
C SER A 105 7.18 1.09 1.95
N ASP A 106 6.97 0.27 0.93
CA ASP A 106 7.07 -1.17 1.06
C ASP A 106 8.53 -1.61 0.92
N PRO A 107 8.86 -2.90 1.17
CA PRO A 107 10.24 -3.38 1.05
C PRO A 107 10.84 -3.30 -0.37
N ASN A 108 10.01 -3.11 -1.39
CA ASN A 108 10.44 -2.99 -2.79
C ASN A 108 10.64 -1.55 -3.25
N GLY A 109 10.46 -0.57 -2.36
CA GLY A 109 10.58 0.83 -2.72
C GLY A 109 9.35 1.44 -3.36
N HIS A 110 8.21 0.75 -3.32
CA HIS A 110 6.94 1.36 -3.72
C HIS A 110 6.48 2.31 -2.63
N VAL A 111 6.00 3.48 -3.04
CA VAL A 111 5.43 4.47 -2.13
C VAL A 111 3.93 4.20 -2.02
N LEU A 112 3.46 4.02 -0.80
CA LEU A 112 2.06 3.75 -0.50
C LEU A 112 1.50 4.95 0.26
N GLU A 113 0.34 5.40 -0.17
CA GLU A 113 -0.32 6.56 0.40
C GLU A 113 -1.73 6.19 0.83
N LEU A 114 -2.12 6.63 2.02
CA LEU A 114 -3.50 6.54 2.50
C LEU A 114 -4.05 7.95 2.62
N MET A 115 -5.32 8.13 2.23
CA MET A 115 -6.04 9.39 2.42
C MET A 115 -7.48 9.12 2.81
N THR A 116 -8.01 9.91 3.74
CA THR A 116 -9.41 9.78 4.14
C THR A 116 -10.35 10.68 3.34
N VAL A 117 -9.80 11.68 2.66
CA VAL A 117 -10.54 12.54 1.72
C VAL A 117 -9.83 12.43 0.36
N PRO A 118 -10.53 12.03 -0.70
CA PRO A 118 -9.90 11.85 -2.01
C PRO A 118 -9.43 13.18 -2.60
N GLN A 119 -8.41 13.08 -3.40
CA GLN A 119 -7.88 14.22 -4.14
C GLN A 119 -8.60 14.41 -5.46
#